data_9d5ee5e25cab346955bf709cb110b30d
#
_entry.id   9d5ee5e25cab346955bf709cb110b30d
#
_cell.length_a   1.000
_cell.length_b   1.000
_cell.length_c   1.000
_cell.angle_alpha   90.00
_cell.angle_beta   90.00
_cell.angle_gamma   90.00
#
_symmetry.space_group_name_H-M   'P 1'
#
loop_
_entity.id
_entity.type
_entity.pdbx_description
1 polymer ?
#
loop_
_entity_poly.entity_id
_entity_poly.type
_entity_poly.pdbx_seq_one_letter_code
_entity_poly.pdbx_strand_id
1 'polypeptide(L)'
;KTIRRERRDALADGVEALCLTGSDLTEAVWDAFFDFYMDTGSRKWGRPYLNRRFFSLLGERMADRVLLVMARRGGRWIAGALNLIGADALYGRNWGAIENRPFLHFELCYYQAIEWAIGHGLARVEAGAQGEHKLARGYRPTTTYSAHWIADPSFRRAVDDYLGRERRQVARDEAALTEYLPFRHEEGSE
;
A
#
# COMPACT_ATOMS: atom_id res chain seq x y z
N LYS A 1 1.86 -11.52 -19.16
CA LYS A 1 0.51 -11.70 -19.80
C LYS A 1 -0.60 -11.49 -18.76
N THR A 2 -0.52 -12.06 -17.59
CA THR A 2 -1.53 -11.98 -16.51
C THR A 2 -1.74 -10.54 -16.03
N ILE A 3 -0.68 -9.80 -15.68
CA ILE A 3 -0.74 -8.41 -15.20
C ILE A 3 -1.45 -7.51 -16.21
N ARG A 4 -1.12 -7.62 -17.51
CA ARG A 4 -1.80 -6.81 -18.55
C ARG A 4 -3.30 -7.08 -18.62
N ARG A 5 -3.72 -8.32 -18.39
CA ARG A 5 -5.14 -8.67 -18.33
C ARG A 5 -5.80 -8.08 -17.08
N GLU A 6 -5.19 -8.24 -15.91
CA GLU A 6 -5.69 -7.66 -14.66
C GLU A 6 -5.92 -6.14 -14.79
N ARG A 7 -4.94 -5.42 -15.35
CA ARG A 7 -5.02 -3.97 -15.54
C ARG A 7 -6.16 -3.58 -16.50
N ARG A 8 -6.27 -4.28 -17.62
CA ARG A 8 -7.36 -4.04 -18.58
C ARG A 8 -8.72 -4.30 -17.95
N ASP A 9 -8.87 -5.39 -17.21
CA ASP A 9 -10.13 -5.80 -16.61
C ASP A 9 -10.49 -4.87 -15.42
N ALA A 10 -9.52 -4.36 -14.68
CA ALA A 10 -9.72 -3.37 -13.61
C ALA A 10 -10.28 -2.04 -14.14
N LEU A 11 -9.81 -1.61 -15.32
CA LEU A 11 -10.21 -0.36 -15.97
C LEU A 11 -11.33 -0.54 -17.01
N ALA A 12 -11.97 -1.70 -17.04
CA ALA A 12 -13.11 -1.95 -17.94
C ALA A 12 -14.34 -1.10 -17.54
N ASP A 13 -15.33 -1.03 -18.44
CA ASP A 13 -16.63 -0.35 -18.24
C ASP A 13 -16.50 1.14 -17.89
N GLY A 14 -15.52 1.84 -18.47
CA GLY A 14 -15.34 3.28 -18.28
C GLY A 14 -14.77 3.66 -16.91
N VAL A 15 -14.03 2.77 -16.26
CA VAL A 15 -13.26 3.11 -15.05
C VAL A 15 -11.98 3.83 -15.45
N GLU A 16 -11.73 4.98 -14.83
CA GLU A 16 -10.52 5.78 -14.98
C GLU A 16 -9.74 5.79 -13.68
N ALA A 17 -8.41 5.60 -13.74
CA ALA A 17 -7.51 5.78 -12.61
C ALA A 17 -6.78 7.12 -12.74
N LEU A 18 -6.76 7.92 -11.68
CA LEU A 18 -6.13 9.22 -11.62
C LEU A 18 -5.18 9.31 -10.42
N CYS A 19 -4.01 9.86 -10.66
CA CYS A 19 -3.02 10.16 -9.62
C CYS A 19 -3.15 11.63 -9.22
N LEU A 20 -3.58 11.89 -8.00
CA LEU A 20 -3.85 13.22 -7.45
C LEU A 20 -2.82 13.56 -6.37
N THR A 21 -2.24 14.77 -6.45
CA THR A 21 -1.26 15.28 -5.48
C THR A 21 -1.32 16.80 -5.42
N GLY A 22 -0.73 17.43 -4.41
CA GLY A 22 -0.69 18.88 -4.28
C GLY A 22 -2.08 19.52 -4.30
N SER A 23 -2.30 20.45 -5.22
CA SER A 23 -3.57 21.20 -5.36
C SER A 23 -4.77 20.35 -5.80
N ASP A 24 -4.55 19.15 -6.32
CA ASP A 24 -5.64 18.24 -6.71
C ASP A 24 -6.36 17.63 -5.49
N LEU A 25 -5.72 17.67 -4.31
CA LEU A 25 -6.23 17.12 -3.06
C LEU A 25 -7.25 18.06 -2.40
N THR A 26 -8.36 18.31 -3.08
CA THR A 26 -9.45 19.15 -2.58
C THR A 26 -10.24 18.47 -1.45
N GLU A 27 -10.99 19.26 -0.66
CA GLU A 27 -11.85 18.70 0.39
C GLU A 27 -12.87 17.71 -0.16
N ALA A 28 -13.41 17.93 -1.36
CA ALA A 28 -14.33 16.99 -2.01
C ALA A 28 -13.66 15.65 -2.37
N VAL A 29 -12.39 15.65 -2.74
CA VAL A 29 -11.59 14.42 -2.96
C VAL A 29 -11.38 13.70 -1.63
N TRP A 30 -11.05 14.43 -0.57
CA TRP A 30 -10.90 13.87 0.77
C TRP A 30 -12.20 13.31 1.34
N ASP A 31 -13.35 13.92 1.07
CA ASP A 31 -14.67 13.39 1.46
C ASP A 31 -14.89 12.01 0.82
N ALA A 32 -14.67 11.90 -0.49
CA ALA A 32 -14.81 10.63 -1.19
C ALA A 32 -13.85 9.57 -0.67
N PHE A 33 -12.57 9.93 -0.46
CA PHE A 33 -11.59 8.98 0.08
C PHE A 33 -11.92 8.55 1.51
N PHE A 34 -12.42 9.46 2.35
CA PHE A 34 -12.83 9.13 3.71
C PHE A 34 -13.99 8.15 3.74
N ASP A 35 -14.97 8.29 2.84
CA ASP A 35 -16.07 7.33 2.70
C ASP A 35 -15.54 5.92 2.36
N PHE A 36 -14.55 5.82 1.47
CA PHE A 36 -13.91 4.54 1.13
C PHE A 36 -13.15 3.95 2.31
N TYR A 37 -12.44 4.80 3.05
CA TYR A 37 -11.70 4.40 4.24
C TYR A 37 -12.65 3.84 5.31
N MET A 38 -13.77 4.54 5.56
CA MET A 38 -14.78 4.12 6.54
C MET A 38 -15.48 2.83 6.14
N ASP A 39 -15.89 2.69 4.88
CA ASP A 39 -16.56 1.48 4.37
C ASP A 39 -15.64 0.25 4.47
N THR A 40 -14.40 0.36 4.00
CA THR A 40 -13.44 -0.75 4.04
C THR A 40 -13.03 -1.10 5.47
N GLY A 41 -12.81 -0.10 6.31
CA GLY A 41 -12.43 -0.30 7.71
C GLY A 41 -13.52 -0.98 8.52
N SER A 42 -14.77 -0.58 8.36
CA SER A 42 -15.92 -1.15 9.07
C SER A 42 -16.15 -2.63 8.73
N ARG A 43 -15.89 -3.03 7.48
CA ARG A 43 -16.02 -4.42 7.02
C ARG A 43 -14.91 -5.36 7.52
N LYS A 44 -13.69 -4.83 7.79
CA LYS A 44 -12.51 -5.67 8.09
C LYS A 44 -12.14 -5.69 9.57
N TRP A 45 -12.15 -4.53 10.23
CA TRP A 45 -11.47 -4.35 11.51
C TRP A 45 -12.33 -3.67 12.57
N GLY A 46 -13.61 -3.50 12.32
CA GLY A 46 -14.49 -2.73 13.19
C GLY A 46 -14.38 -1.23 12.91
N ARG A 47 -14.21 -0.40 13.94
CA ARG A 47 -14.24 1.06 13.76
C ARG A 47 -12.87 1.59 13.31
N PRO A 48 -12.78 2.27 12.13
CA PRO A 48 -11.56 2.95 11.69
C PRO A 48 -11.11 4.01 12.71
N TYR A 49 -9.80 4.17 12.90
CA TYR A 49 -9.25 5.04 13.94
C TYR A 49 -8.94 6.48 13.47
N LEU A 50 -8.80 6.72 12.17
CA LEU A 50 -8.61 8.06 11.62
C LEU A 50 -9.96 8.74 11.40
N ASN A 51 -10.06 10.01 11.75
CA ASN A 51 -11.24 10.83 11.52
C ASN A 51 -11.10 11.68 10.26
N ARG A 52 -12.19 12.31 9.81
CA ARG A 52 -12.19 13.12 8.60
C ARG A 52 -11.19 14.29 8.65
N ARG A 53 -11.04 14.92 9.83
CA ARG A 53 -10.12 16.04 10.02
C ARG A 53 -8.65 15.65 9.79
N PHE A 54 -8.27 14.42 10.05
CA PHE A 54 -6.91 13.93 9.75
C PHE A 54 -6.58 14.09 8.26
N PHE A 55 -7.52 13.78 7.37
CA PHE A 55 -7.33 13.90 5.93
C PHE A 55 -7.29 15.36 5.46
N SER A 56 -8.10 16.26 6.04
CA SER A 56 -7.95 17.69 5.81
C SER A 56 -6.55 18.20 6.19
N LEU A 57 -6.05 17.78 7.36
CA LEU A 57 -4.71 18.16 7.81
C LEU A 57 -3.58 17.62 6.91
N LEU A 58 -3.76 16.44 6.31
CA LEU A 58 -2.82 15.95 5.29
C LEU A 58 -2.80 16.86 4.07
N GLY A 59 -3.97 17.27 3.57
CA GLY A 59 -4.09 18.21 2.45
C GLY A 59 -3.52 19.59 2.78
N GLU A 60 -3.77 20.12 3.98
CA GLU A 60 -3.27 21.42 4.39
C GLU A 60 -1.73 21.47 4.59
N ARG A 61 -1.13 20.41 5.13
CA ARG A 61 0.24 20.44 5.63
C ARG A 61 1.23 19.59 4.84
N MET A 62 0.73 18.64 4.07
CA MET A 62 1.56 17.63 3.40
C MET A 62 1.09 17.32 1.98
N ALA A 63 0.34 18.23 1.33
CA ALA A 63 -0.21 17.97 0.00
C ALA A 63 0.84 17.45 -1.00
N ASP A 64 2.04 18.02 -0.98
CA ASP A 64 3.16 17.64 -1.86
C ASP A 64 3.81 16.29 -1.47
N ARG A 65 3.43 15.73 -0.33
CA ARG A 65 3.93 14.46 0.20
C ARG A 65 2.87 13.37 0.20
N VAL A 66 1.75 13.61 -0.46
CA VAL A 66 0.64 12.66 -0.58
C VAL A 66 0.36 12.40 -2.05
N LEU A 67 0.22 11.12 -2.38
CA LEU A 67 -0.35 10.64 -3.63
C LEU A 67 -1.63 9.87 -3.34
N LEU A 68 -2.78 10.39 -3.79
CA LEU A 68 -4.02 9.63 -3.89
C LEU A 68 -4.15 9.06 -5.30
N VAL A 69 -4.16 7.73 -5.41
CA VAL A 69 -4.56 7.06 -6.64
C VAL A 69 -6.04 6.76 -6.56
N MET A 70 -6.84 7.50 -7.30
CA MET A 70 -8.30 7.47 -7.24
C MET A 70 -8.89 6.85 -8.50
N ALA A 71 -9.93 6.04 -8.35
CA ALA A 71 -10.72 5.53 -9.48
C ALA A 71 -12.09 6.21 -9.54
N ARG A 72 -12.51 6.57 -10.75
CA ARG A 72 -13.87 7.06 -11.01
C ARG A 72 -14.52 6.30 -12.17
N ARG A 73 -15.85 6.27 -12.14
CA ARG A 73 -16.69 5.72 -13.21
C ARG A 73 -17.92 6.60 -13.39
N GLY A 74 -18.18 7.03 -14.63
CA GLY A 74 -19.29 7.93 -14.90
C GLY A 74 -19.24 9.25 -14.08
N GLY A 75 -18.03 9.80 -13.88
CA GLY A 75 -17.82 11.03 -13.10
C GLY A 75 -17.84 10.85 -11.57
N ARG A 76 -18.18 9.68 -11.03
CA ARG A 76 -18.25 9.40 -9.59
C ARG A 76 -17.02 8.65 -9.11
N TRP A 77 -16.43 9.06 -7.99
CA TRP A 77 -15.37 8.34 -7.30
C TRP A 77 -15.88 7.02 -6.73
N ILE A 78 -15.14 5.92 -6.93
CA ILE A 78 -15.56 4.56 -6.53
C ILE A 78 -14.53 3.83 -5.66
N ALA A 79 -13.27 4.23 -5.72
CA ALA A 79 -12.20 3.63 -4.93
C ALA A 79 -11.00 4.56 -4.85
N GLY A 80 -10.10 4.31 -3.88
CA GLY A 80 -8.87 5.09 -3.74
C GLY A 80 -7.81 4.39 -2.93
N ALA A 81 -6.54 4.73 -3.21
CA ALA A 81 -5.35 4.30 -2.48
C ALA A 81 -4.53 5.52 -2.07
N LEU A 82 -4.28 5.65 -0.76
CA LEU A 82 -3.43 6.67 -0.18
C LEU A 82 -1.99 6.17 -0.11
N ASN A 83 -1.08 6.97 -0.63
CA ASN A 83 0.35 6.75 -0.51
C ASN A 83 1.03 8.01 0.06
N LEU A 84 2.15 7.82 0.77
CA LEU A 84 3.00 8.90 1.24
C LEU A 84 4.27 8.95 0.38
N ILE A 85 4.66 10.16 -0.03
CA ILE A 85 5.83 10.41 -0.87
C ILE A 85 7.00 10.75 0.04
N GLY A 86 7.99 9.86 0.11
CA GLY A 86 9.27 10.07 0.78
C GLY A 86 10.31 10.71 -0.13
N ALA A 87 11.56 10.76 0.35
CA ALA A 87 12.66 11.29 -0.43
C ALA A 87 13.05 10.40 -1.62
N ASP A 88 12.97 9.09 -1.45
CA ASP A 88 13.41 8.08 -2.40
C ASP A 88 12.41 6.92 -2.56
N ALA A 89 11.30 6.95 -1.85
CA ALA A 89 10.32 5.87 -1.82
C ALA A 89 8.87 6.37 -1.78
N LEU A 90 7.97 5.59 -2.35
CA LEU A 90 6.53 5.74 -2.21
C LEU A 90 6.00 4.69 -1.22
N TYR A 91 5.25 5.12 -0.21
CA TYR A 91 4.75 4.27 0.87
C TYR A 91 3.24 4.09 0.75
N GLY A 92 2.78 2.91 0.33
CA GLY A 92 1.36 2.56 0.33
C GLY A 92 0.81 2.48 1.75
N ARG A 93 -0.32 3.16 2.02
CA ARG A 93 -0.85 3.28 3.38
C ARG A 93 -2.27 2.75 3.55
N ASN A 94 -3.26 3.37 2.93
CA ASN A 94 -4.66 3.01 3.09
C ASN A 94 -5.31 2.76 1.73
N TRP A 95 -6.23 1.82 1.69
CA TRP A 95 -7.08 1.49 0.55
C TRP A 95 -8.53 1.47 0.98
N GLY A 96 -9.41 1.93 0.09
CA GLY A 96 -10.84 1.75 0.28
C GLY A 96 -11.60 1.79 -1.04
N ALA A 97 -12.79 1.20 -1.05
CA ALA A 97 -13.67 1.14 -2.22
C ALA A 97 -15.13 0.97 -1.80
N ILE A 98 -16.03 1.65 -2.48
CA ILE A 98 -17.49 1.48 -2.36
C ILE A 98 -18.07 0.56 -3.44
N GLU A 99 -17.28 0.25 -4.49
CA GLU A 99 -17.64 -0.73 -5.49
C GLU A 99 -16.64 -1.89 -5.49
N ASN A 100 -17.14 -3.13 -5.44
CA ASN A 100 -16.31 -4.30 -5.57
C ASN A 100 -16.07 -4.63 -7.05
N ARG A 101 -14.86 -4.34 -7.54
CA ARG A 101 -14.46 -4.61 -8.92
C ARG A 101 -13.23 -5.52 -8.97
N PRO A 102 -13.21 -6.52 -9.85
CA PRO A 102 -12.05 -7.38 -10.04
C PRO A 102 -10.78 -6.59 -10.30
N PHE A 103 -9.70 -6.92 -9.61
CA PHE A 103 -8.35 -6.38 -9.78
C PHE A 103 -8.18 -4.87 -9.53
N LEU A 104 -9.23 -4.10 -9.24
CA LEU A 104 -9.13 -2.65 -9.02
C LEU A 104 -8.19 -2.31 -7.84
N HIS A 105 -8.21 -3.12 -6.77
CA HIS A 105 -7.24 -3.01 -5.67
C HIS A 105 -5.80 -3.11 -6.17
N PHE A 106 -5.49 -4.07 -7.06
CA PHE A 106 -4.15 -4.24 -7.59
C PHE A 106 -3.75 -3.10 -8.52
N GLU A 107 -4.69 -2.62 -9.33
CA GLU A 107 -4.44 -1.48 -10.21
C GLU A 107 -4.06 -0.24 -9.41
N LEU A 108 -4.87 0.16 -8.42
CA LEU A 108 -4.64 1.42 -7.69
C LEU A 108 -3.51 1.32 -6.66
N CYS A 109 -3.40 0.19 -5.93
CA CYS A 109 -2.42 0.06 -4.85
C CYS A 109 -1.03 -0.32 -5.34
N TYR A 110 -0.90 -0.97 -6.50
CA TYR A 110 0.38 -1.50 -6.98
C TYR A 110 0.77 -0.95 -8.33
N TYR A 111 -0.02 -1.17 -9.38
CA TYR A 111 0.43 -0.86 -10.73
C TYR A 111 0.55 0.65 -10.97
N GLN A 112 -0.45 1.43 -10.57
CA GLN A 112 -0.40 2.89 -10.66
C GLN A 112 0.68 3.48 -9.74
N ALA A 113 0.84 2.96 -8.53
CA ALA A 113 1.88 3.39 -7.60
C ALA A 113 3.30 3.15 -8.16
N ILE A 114 3.54 1.98 -8.77
CA ILE A 114 4.82 1.66 -9.40
C ILE A 114 5.08 2.56 -10.61
N GLU A 115 4.12 2.76 -11.50
CA GLU A 115 4.26 3.63 -12.67
C GLU A 115 4.51 5.08 -12.26
N TRP A 116 3.78 5.57 -11.26
CA TRP A 116 3.98 6.91 -10.73
C TRP A 116 5.38 7.09 -10.14
N ALA A 117 5.85 6.13 -9.34
CA ALA A 117 7.17 6.15 -8.74
C ALA A 117 8.30 6.15 -9.80
N ILE A 118 8.16 5.33 -10.85
CA ILE A 118 9.11 5.31 -11.98
C ILE A 118 9.13 6.67 -12.68
N GLY A 119 7.97 7.24 -12.98
CA GLY A 119 7.84 8.54 -13.64
C GLY A 119 8.43 9.71 -12.85
N HIS A 120 8.53 9.56 -11.52
CA HIS A 120 9.07 10.58 -10.60
C HIS A 120 10.48 10.24 -10.08
N GLY A 121 11.12 9.21 -10.60
CA GLY A 121 12.51 8.85 -10.26
C GLY A 121 12.69 8.32 -8.84
N LEU A 122 11.64 7.80 -8.21
CA LEU A 122 11.75 7.16 -6.90
C LEU A 122 12.42 5.79 -7.01
N ALA A 123 13.28 5.46 -6.05
CA ALA A 123 14.05 4.23 -6.06
C ALA A 123 13.20 2.98 -5.72
N ARG A 124 12.09 3.13 -4.98
CA ARG A 124 11.28 2.00 -4.53
C ARG A 124 9.83 2.36 -4.19
N VAL A 125 9.00 1.33 -4.16
CA VAL A 125 7.61 1.40 -3.68
C VAL A 125 7.45 0.39 -2.56
N GLU A 126 6.96 0.82 -1.40
CA GLU A 126 6.69 -0.02 -0.23
C GLU A 126 5.19 -0.23 -0.07
N ALA A 127 4.74 -1.47 -0.21
CA ALA A 127 3.31 -1.81 -0.16
C ALA A 127 2.83 -2.26 1.23
N GLY A 128 3.62 -2.03 2.27
CA GLY A 128 3.34 -2.42 3.66
C GLY A 128 3.46 -3.93 3.90
N ALA A 129 3.20 -4.35 5.13
CA ALA A 129 3.24 -5.75 5.55
C ALA A 129 2.07 -6.56 4.98
N GLN A 130 2.23 -7.90 4.95
CA GLN A 130 1.26 -8.92 4.55
C GLN A 130 0.85 -8.93 3.07
N GLY A 131 0.44 -10.10 2.58
CA GLY A 131 -0.12 -10.34 1.26
C GLY A 131 0.82 -11.01 0.27
N GLU A 132 0.80 -12.34 0.23
CA GLU A 132 1.57 -13.16 -0.73
C GLU A 132 1.36 -12.77 -2.19
N HIS A 133 0.16 -12.27 -2.52
CA HIS A 133 -0.16 -11.76 -3.87
C HIS A 133 0.77 -10.63 -4.35
N LYS A 134 1.49 -9.96 -3.45
CA LYS A 134 2.49 -8.93 -3.79
C LYS A 134 3.72 -9.52 -4.47
N LEU A 135 4.16 -10.72 -4.05
CA LEU A 135 5.30 -11.42 -4.66
C LEU A 135 5.08 -11.63 -6.16
N ALA A 136 3.90 -12.13 -6.54
CA ALA A 136 3.54 -12.32 -7.95
C ALA A 136 3.53 -11.03 -8.79
N ARG A 137 3.56 -9.86 -8.14
CA ARG A 137 3.62 -8.52 -8.74
C ARG A 137 4.98 -7.85 -8.63
N GLY A 138 6.00 -8.62 -8.20
CA GLY A 138 7.39 -8.17 -8.18
C GLY A 138 7.82 -7.45 -6.90
N TYR A 139 6.97 -7.39 -5.85
CA TYR A 139 7.41 -6.91 -4.55
C TYR A 139 8.30 -7.95 -3.88
N ARG A 140 9.44 -7.50 -3.37
CA ARG A 140 10.38 -8.35 -2.63
C ARG A 140 10.08 -8.32 -1.14
N PRO A 141 10.21 -9.44 -0.42
CA PRO A 141 10.21 -9.42 1.04
C PRO A 141 11.40 -8.60 1.52
N THR A 142 11.21 -7.83 2.58
CA THR A 142 12.27 -7.01 3.17
C THR A 142 12.06 -6.94 4.66
N THR A 143 13.09 -7.24 5.43
CA THR A 143 13.05 -7.15 6.88
C THR A 143 12.86 -5.70 7.32
N THR A 144 11.85 -5.45 8.15
CA THR A 144 11.60 -4.16 8.80
C THR A 144 11.91 -4.25 10.27
N TYR A 145 12.33 -3.13 10.87
CA TYR A 145 12.72 -3.06 12.26
C TYR A 145 11.79 -2.15 13.05
N SER A 146 11.42 -2.57 14.26
CA SER A 146 10.72 -1.73 15.22
C SER A 146 11.41 -1.82 16.57
N ALA A 147 11.33 -0.75 17.37
CA ALA A 147 11.85 -0.71 18.73
C ALA A 147 10.72 -0.44 19.72
N HIS A 148 10.69 -1.23 20.79
CA HIS A 148 9.64 -1.15 21.81
C HIS A 148 10.26 -1.07 23.20
N TRP A 149 9.75 -0.16 24.02
CA TRP A 149 10.09 -0.11 25.44
C TRP A 149 8.97 -0.74 26.25
N ILE A 150 9.35 -1.64 27.17
CA ILE A 150 8.42 -2.36 28.04
C ILE A 150 8.83 -2.10 29.50
N ALA A 151 7.94 -1.49 30.29
CA ALA A 151 8.19 -1.11 31.66
C ALA A 151 8.37 -2.33 32.60
N ASP A 152 7.47 -3.31 32.48
CA ASP A 152 7.50 -4.51 33.34
C ASP A 152 8.69 -5.41 32.97
N PRO A 153 9.60 -5.71 33.93
CA PRO A 153 10.80 -6.52 33.65
C PRO A 153 10.48 -7.98 33.31
N SER A 154 9.39 -8.54 33.85
CA SER A 154 9.02 -9.94 33.59
C SER A 154 8.45 -10.09 32.20
N PHE A 155 7.57 -9.18 31.82
CA PHE A 155 7.02 -9.12 30.46
C PHE A 155 8.11 -8.82 29.42
N ARG A 156 9.04 -7.91 29.71
CA ARG A 156 10.20 -7.65 28.84
C ARG A 156 11.01 -8.90 28.56
N ARG A 157 11.36 -9.70 29.58
CA ARG A 157 12.09 -10.96 29.39
C ARG A 157 11.32 -11.94 28.51
N ALA A 158 10.03 -12.10 28.75
CA ALA A 158 9.19 -13.00 27.95
C ALA A 158 9.14 -12.57 26.48
N VAL A 159 9.08 -11.26 26.20
CA VAL A 159 9.12 -10.71 24.84
C VAL A 159 10.49 -10.90 24.22
N ASP A 160 11.60 -10.69 24.94
CA ASP A 160 12.96 -10.91 24.43
C ASP A 160 13.18 -12.37 24.02
N ASP A 161 12.73 -13.33 24.83
CA ASP A 161 12.80 -14.76 24.53
C ASP A 161 11.98 -15.11 23.27
N TYR A 162 10.78 -14.53 23.14
CA TYR A 162 9.95 -14.69 21.97
C TYR A 162 10.62 -14.12 20.72
N LEU A 163 11.11 -12.88 20.77
CA LEU A 163 11.76 -12.20 19.65
C LEU A 163 13.03 -12.92 19.19
N GLY A 164 13.75 -13.57 20.07
CA GLY A 164 14.89 -14.41 19.71
C GLY A 164 14.52 -15.57 18.78
N ARG A 165 13.33 -16.15 18.96
CA ARG A 165 12.80 -17.21 18.07
C ARG A 165 12.21 -16.61 16.79
N GLU A 166 11.44 -15.54 16.91
CA GLU A 166 10.78 -14.86 15.79
C GLU A 166 11.80 -14.35 14.76
N ARG A 167 12.87 -13.70 15.19
CA ARG A 167 13.92 -13.20 14.29
C ARG A 167 14.54 -14.31 13.42
N ARG A 168 14.75 -15.50 13.99
CA ARG A 168 15.23 -16.65 13.23
C ARG A 168 14.20 -17.16 12.23
N GLN A 169 12.91 -17.10 12.58
CA GLN A 169 11.83 -17.49 11.68
C GLN A 169 11.69 -16.49 10.54
N VAL A 170 11.68 -15.18 10.83
CA VAL A 170 11.62 -14.12 9.82
C VAL A 170 12.73 -14.26 8.78
N ALA A 171 13.97 -14.55 9.21
CA ALA A 171 15.08 -14.75 8.28
C ALA A 171 14.88 -15.97 7.35
N ARG A 172 14.28 -17.06 7.85
CA ARG A 172 13.95 -18.23 7.03
C ARG A 172 12.81 -17.92 6.05
N ASP A 173 11.78 -17.23 6.53
CA ASP A 173 10.62 -16.86 5.71
C ASP A 173 11.03 -15.91 4.58
N GLU A 174 11.91 -14.93 4.85
CA GLU A 174 12.44 -14.02 3.85
C GLU A 174 13.21 -14.80 2.75
N ALA A 175 14.07 -15.74 3.14
CA ALA A 175 14.80 -16.57 2.20
C ALA A 175 13.83 -17.43 1.34
N ALA A 176 12.89 -18.12 1.98
CA ALA A 176 11.90 -18.94 1.29
C ALA A 176 11.02 -18.11 0.33
N LEU A 177 10.53 -16.95 0.74
CA LEU A 177 9.69 -16.09 -0.09
C LEU A 177 10.47 -15.50 -1.28
N THR A 178 11.77 -15.29 -1.13
CA THR A 178 12.62 -14.79 -2.22
C THR A 178 12.68 -15.76 -3.39
N GLU A 179 12.59 -17.07 -3.15
CA GLU A 179 12.57 -18.09 -4.19
C GLU A 179 11.30 -18.03 -5.07
N TYR A 180 10.21 -17.46 -4.56
CA TYR A 180 8.94 -17.32 -5.30
C TYR A 180 8.81 -16.03 -6.11
N LEU A 181 9.89 -15.23 -6.20
CA LEU A 181 9.85 -14.00 -6.98
C LEU A 181 9.74 -14.30 -8.48
N PRO A 182 8.96 -13.49 -9.25
CA PRO A 182 8.73 -13.74 -10.67
C PRO A 182 9.90 -13.32 -11.57
N PHE A 183 11.03 -12.96 -11.00
CA PHE A 183 12.23 -12.55 -11.73
C PHE A 183 13.08 -13.78 -12.08
N ARG A 184 13.82 -13.69 -13.21
CA ARG A 184 14.84 -14.69 -13.52
C ARG A 184 15.91 -14.61 -12.43
N HIS A 185 16.27 -15.75 -11.87
CA HIS A 185 17.49 -15.84 -11.08
C HIS A 185 18.66 -15.56 -12.06
N GLU A 186 19.49 -14.58 -11.75
CA GLU A 186 20.78 -14.46 -12.43
C GLU A 186 21.57 -15.72 -12.01
N GLU A 187 21.69 -16.68 -12.94
CA GLU A 187 22.67 -17.76 -12.81
C GLU A 187 24.01 -17.08 -12.66
N GLY A 188 24.69 -17.30 -11.54
CA GLY A 188 25.95 -16.68 -11.22
C GLY A 188 26.91 -16.82 -12.40
N SER A 189 27.32 -15.70 -12.95
CA SER A 189 28.53 -15.67 -13.81
C SER A 189 29.71 -15.98 -12.92
N GLU A 190 30.19 -17.25 -13.02
CA GLU A 190 31.54 -17.64 -12.59
C GLU A 190 32.60 -16.83 -13.35
#